data_3b6d12c9d907aa5a39dd4307ff90a396
#
_entry.id   3b6d12c9d907aa5a39dd4307ff90a396
#
_cell.length_a   1.000
_cell.length_b   1.000
_cell.length_c   1.000
_cell.angle_alpha   90.00
_cell.angle_beta   90.00
_cell.angle_gamma   90.00
#
_symmetry.space_group_name_H-M   'P 1'
#
loop_
_entity.id
_entity.type
_entity.pdbx_description
1 polymer ?
#
loop_
_entity_poly.entity_id
_entity_poly.type
_entity_poly.pdbx_seq_one_letter_code
_entity_poly.pdbx_strand_id
1 'polypeptide(L)'
;MNSIQRILHRPFFIKLLNWEYWSFGTVYVLLYPIWILLCLRARSLFFFAASNPSIKNGGFLSESKKDIHAIIPEHLCPRTAFFSLPANADIVIAELKSQDLQFPLIGKPDIGGRGRGVKALKDEEDVRAYVRNAFLDFHIQEFVAFKNEVGIFYYRFPGQQKGSITGIVKKEFLSVTGNGRNTMRELLMREKRAILQMQSLERMYGAQLDSVLEGGAKRILVPYGNHARGAKFLDASDLIDEELTDTIDQVCKQVKDFYFGRLDIRYNTWEELKQGRNFSVIEVNGAGSEPTHIYDPKHSLFFAWKEIVRHWVLLWQISRVNHKMGYPYLTFKEGIRMFREDKLVSQKLAAMPE
;
A
#
# COMPACT_ATOMS: atom_id res chain seq x y z
N MET A 1 -17.26 5.00 31.16
CA MET A 1 -17.94 4.31 30.03
C MET A 1 -19.14 3.53 30.57
N ASN A 2 -20.34 3.74 30.00
CA ASN A 2 -21.54 2.98 30.32
C ASN A 2 -21.38 1.51 29.83
N SER A 3 -22.18 0.58 30.39
CA SER A 3 -22.15 -0.83 30.01
C SER A 3 -22.31 -1.05 28.48
N ILE A 4 -23.17 -0.27 27.81
CA ILE A 4 -23.37 -0.30 26.37
C ILE A 4 -22.08 0.13 25.62
N GLN A 5 -21.43 1.20 26.07
CA GLN A 5 -20.17 1.65 25.49
C GLN A 5 -19.05 0.60 25.61
N ARG A 6 -18.99 -0.12 26.75
CA ARG A 6 -18.04 -1.23 26.93
C ARG A 6 -18.28 -2.36 25.93
N ILE A 7 -19.55 -2.68 25.66
CA ILE A 7 -19.91 -3.69 24.66
C ILE A 7 -19.50 -3.23 23.24
N LEU A 8 -19.82 -1.99 22.87
CA LEU A 8 -19.49 -1.42 21.57
C LEU A 8 -17.98 -1.26 21.30
N HIS A 9 -17.16 -1.23 22.37
CA HIS A 9 -15.69 -1.21 22.27
C HIS A 9 -15.04 -2.60 22.19
N ARG A 10 -15.84 -3.69 22.21
CA ARG A 10 -15.27 -5.02 21.92
C ARG A 10 -14.90 -5.16 20.46
N PRO A 11 -13.75 -5.79 20.11
CA PRO A 11 -13.27 -5.93 18.74
C PRO A 11 -14.33 -6.45 17.75
N PHE A 12 -15.17 -7.37 18.18
CA PHE A 12 -16.27 -7.93 17.38
C PHE A 12 -17.25 -6.83 16.92
N PHE A 13 -17.75 -6.02 17.86
CA PHE A 13 -18.71 -4.95 17.54
C PHE A 13 -18.07 -3.81 16.76
N ILE A 14 -16.80 -3.49 17.04
CA ILE A 14 -16.05 -2.49 16.27
C ILE A 14 -16.01 -2.93 14.80
N LYS A 15 -15.63 -4.18 14.52
CA LYS A 15 -15.57 -4.72 13.15
C LYS A 15 -16.95 -4.79 12.50
N LEU A 16 -17.96 -5.23 13.25
CA LEU A 16 -19.33 -5.38 12.71
C LEU A 16 -19.93 -4.04 12.26
N LEU A 17 -19.75 -3.00 13.07
CA LEU A 17 -20.41 -1.70 12.88
C LEU A 17 -19.65 -0.72 12.00
N ASN A 18 -18.38 -1.00 11.69
CA ASN A 18 -17.56 -0.14 10.84
C ASN A 18 -17.05 -0.93 9.65
N TRP A 19 -17.70 -0.74 8.51
CA TRP A 19 -17.44 -1.49 7.28
C TRP A 19 -15.98 -1.39 6.79
N GLU A 20 -15.26 -0.33 7.16
CA GLU A 20 -13.83 -0.17 6.83
C GLU A 20 -12.93 -1.31 7.36
N TYR A 21 -13.43 -2.08 8.35
CA TYR A 21 -12.75 -3.25 8.91
C TYR A 21 -13.31 -4.58 8.38
N TRP A 22 -14.27 -4.55 7.45
CA TRP A 22 -14.79 -5.76 6.86
C TRP A 22 -13.76 -6.42 5.95
N SER A 23 -13.90 -7.73 5.76
CA SER A 23 -13.03 -8.44 4.83
C SER A 23 -13.27 -7.97 3.39
N PHE A 24 -12.23 -8.04 2.57
CA PHE A 24 -12.33 -7.77 1.14
C PHE A 24 -13.53 -8.52 0.52
N GLY A 25 -13.64 -9.84 0.77
CA GLY A 25 -14.74 -10.64 0.25
C GLY A 25 -16.13 -10.09 0.64
N THR A 26 -16.30 -9.61 1.87
CA THR A 26 -17.57 -9.04 2.34
C THR A 26 -17.94 -7.76 1.60
N VAL A 27 -16.97 -6.87 1.39
CA VAL A 27 -17.21 -5.59 0.69
C VAL A 27 -17.50 -5.81 -0.79
N TYR A 28 -16.81 -6.76 -1.42
CA TYR A 28 -16.82 -6.94 -2.88
C TYR A 28 -17.87 -7.94 -3.39
N VAL A 29 -18.43 -8.81 -2.54
CA VAL A 29 -19.33 -9.89 -2.97
C VAL A 29 -20.53 -9.41 -3.80
N LEU A 30 -21.15 -8.29 -3.41
CA LEU A 30 -22.29 -7.73 -4.13
C LEU A 30 -21.90 -7.03 -5.45
N LEU A 31 -20.62 -6.76 -5.65
CA LEU A 31 -20.11 -6.13 -6.86
C LEU A 31 -19.64 -7.13 -7.92
N TYR A 32 -19.43 -8.41 -7.58
CA TYR A 32 -18.99 -9.42 -8.54
C TYR A 32 -19.87 -9.57 -9.80
N PRO A 33 -21.21 -9.40 -9.76
CA PRO A 33 -22.01 -9.41 -10.99
C PRO A 33 -21.57 -8.34 -11.99
N ILE A 34 -21.16 -7.15 -11.51
CA ILE A 34 -20.64 -6.06 -12.36
C ILE A 34 -19.30 -6.47 -12.95
N TRP A 35 -18.39 -7.05 -12.14
CA TRP A 35 -17.11 -7.56 -12.62
C TRP A 35 -17.29 -8.62 -13.71
N ILE A 36 -18.21 -9.58 -13.52
CA ILE A 36 -18.55 -10.61 -14.52
C ILE A 36 -19.06 -9.97 -15.81
N LEU A 37 -19.93 -8.95 -15.72
CA LEU A 37 -20.39 -8.22 -16.89
C LEU A 37 -19.24 -7.56 -17.66
N LEU A 38 -18.26 -6.98 -16.97
CA LEU A 38 -17.07 -6.39 -17.60
C LEU A 38 -16.22 -7.47 -18.28
N CYS A 39 -16.04 -8.64 -17.64
CA CYS A 39 -15.37 -9.80 -18.25
C CYS A 39 -16.06 -10.27 -19.52
N LEU A 40 -17.40 -10.39 -19.51
CA LEU A 40 -18.18 -10.77 -20.70
C LEU A 40 -18.00 -9.75 -21.83
N ARG A 41 -18.07 -8.45 -21.50
CA ARG A 41 -17.84 -7.36 -22.48
C ARG A 41 -16.41 -7.33 -23.03
N ALA A 42 -15.43 -7.73 -22.23
CA ALA A 42 -14.04 -7.87 -22.66
C ALA A 42 -13.79 -9.19 -23.43
N ARG A 43 -14.71 -10.16 -23.33
CA ARG A 43 -14.52 -11.55 -23.77
C ARG A 43 -13.28 -12.21 -23.15
N SER A 44 -12.94 -11.80 -21.93
CA SER A 44 -11.81 -12.32 -21.17
C SER A 44 -12.06 -12.16 -19.66
N LEU A 45 -11.75 -13.20 -18.89
CA LEU A 45 -11.78 -13.14 -17.42
C LEU A 45 -10.59 -12.33 -16.85
N PHE A 46 -9.56 -12.17 -17.65
CA PHE A 46 -8.29 -11.56 -17.23
C PHE A 46 -7.93 -10.33 -18.07
N PHE A 47 -8.95 -9.55 -18.46
CA PHE A 47 -8.80 -8.35 -19.27
C PHE A 47 -7.88 -7.32 -18.64
N PHE A 48 -7.86 -7.24 -17.31
CA PHE A 48 -7.08 -6.28 -16.53
C PHE A 48 -5.57 -6.34 -16.80
N ALA A 49 -5.06 -7.47 -17.27
CA ALA A 49 -3.65 -7.64 -17.56
C ALA A 49 -3.11 -6.69 -18.64
N ALA A 50 -3.97 -6.21 -19.53
CA ALA A 50 -3.59 -5.24 -20.53
C ALA A 50 -3.66 -3.77 -20.06
N SER A 51 -4.01 -3.49 -18.80
CA SER A 51 -4.11 -2.11 -18.30
C SER A 51 -2.76 -1.40 -18.21
N ASN A 52 -1.71 -2.13 -17.79
CA ASN A 52 -0.34 -1.65 -17.68
C ASN A 52 0.60 -2.66 -18.34
N PRO A 53 0.81 -2.56 -19.66
CA PRO A 53 1.51 -3.61 -20.42
C PRO A 53 2.93 -3.96 -19.96
N SER A 54 3.65 -3.00 -19.38
CA SER A 54 5.01 -3.22 -18.87
C SER A 54 5.06 -3.80 -17.45
N ILE A 55 3.91 -3.97 -16.80
CA ILE A 55 3.83 -4.60 -15.47
C ILE A 55 3.25 -6.02 -15.60
N LYS A 56 3.91 -7.00 -15.01
CA LYS A 56 3.44 -8.40 -15.01
C LYS A 56 1.97 -8.45 -14.54
N ASN A 57 1.12 -9.14 -15.29
CA ASN A 57 -0.32 -9.26 -15.02
C ASN A 57 -1.06 -7.90 -14.95
N GLY A 58 -0.50 -6.82 -15.54
CA GLY A 58 -1.01 -5.47 -15.40
C GLY A 58 -0.88 -4.88 -13.99
N GLY A 59 -0.16 -5.56 -13.09
CA GLY A 59 -0.07 -5.22 -11.66
C GLY A 59 -1.33 -5.62 -10.90
N PHE A 60 -1.95 -6.76 -11.23
CA PHE A 60 -3.13 -7.25 -10.53
C PHE A 60 -2.76 -8.11 -9.32
N LEU A 61 -1.86 -9.07 -9.50
CA LEU A 61 -1.33 -9.96 -8.46
C LEU A 61 0.08 -10.43 -8.83
N SER A 62 0.88 -10.71 -7.80
CA SER A 62 2.22 -11.32 -7.93
C SER A 62 3.19 -10.52 -8.80
N GLU A 63 3.03 -9.19 -8.79
CA GLU A 63 4.04 -8.30 -9.38
C GLU A 63 5.30 -8.26 -8.52
N SER A 64 6.45 -8.30 -9.19
CA SER A 64 7.76 -8.13 -8.57
C SER A 64 8.04 -6.64 -8.38
N LYS A 65 8.44 -6.24 -7.17
CA LYS A 65 8.87 -4.87 -6.89
C LYS A 65 10.15 -4.51 -7.63
N LYS A 66 11.03 -5.52 -7.85
CA LYS A 66 12.22 -5.37 -8.68
C LYS A 66 11.86 -4.97 -10.11
N ASP A 67 10.91 -5.70 -10.71
CA ASP A 67 10.51 -5.44 -12.10
C ASP A 67 9.81 -4.07 -12.23
N ILE A 68 8.97 -3.71 -11.23
CA ILE A 68 8.34 -2.39 -11.19
C ILE A 68 9.40 -1.30 -11.01
N HIS A 69 10.37 -1.49 -10.11
CA HIS A 69 11.43 -0.52 -9.87
C HIS A 69 12.28 -0.29 -11.14
N ALA A 70 12.49 -1.33 -11.95
CA ALA A 70 13.25 -1.24 -13.20
C ALA A 70 12.57 -0.37 -14.28
N ILE A 71 11.27 -0.10 -14.18
CA ILE A 71 10.51 0.75 -15.12
C ILE A 71 10.22 2.14 -14.59
N ILE A 72 10.64 2.45 -13.36
CA ILE A 72 10.51 3.77 -12.72
C ILE A 72 11.88 4.45 -12.75
N PRO A 73 11.98 5.74 -13.14
CA PRO A 73 13.23 6.48 -13.07
C PRO A 73 13.81 6.52 -11.65
N GLU A 74 15.11 6.29 -11.52
CA GLU A 74 15.81 6.20 -10.22
C GLU A 74 15.60 7.44 -9.34
N HIS A 75 15.57 8.64 -9.94
CA HIS A 75 15.39 9.89 -9.19
C HIS A 75 14.01 10.04 -8.53
N LEU A 76 13.02 9.23 -8.94
CA LEU A 76 11.67 9.22 -8.37
C LEU A 76 11.53 8.25 -7.19
N CYS A 77 12.48 7.31 -7.05
CA CYS A 77 12.41 6.22 -6.06
C CYS A 77 13.54 6.34 -5.04
N PRO A 78 13.37 5.78 -3.84
CA PRO A 78 14.49 5.61 -2.91
C PRO A 78 15.49 4.62 -3.49
N ARG A 79 16.79 4.83 -3.20
CA ARG A 79 17.85 3.87 -3.56
C ARG A 79 17.55 2.50 -3.00
N THR A 80 17.70 1.47 -3.81
CA THR A 80 17.21 0.12 -3.50
C THR A 80 18.16 -0.95 -4.03
N ALA A 81 18.61 -1.84 -3.16
CA ALA A 81 19.39 -3.03 -3.51
C ALA A 81 18.50 -4.28 -3.49
N PHE A 82 18.60 -5.12 -4.52
CA PHE A 82 17.79 -6.34 -4.70
C PHE A 82 18.62 -7.59 -4.49
N PHE A 83 18.07 -8.57 -3.76
CA PHE A 83 18.74 -9.80 -3.38
C PHE A 83 17.86 -11.01 -3.67
N SER A 84 18.46 -12.02 -4.31
CA SER A 84 17.82 -13.32 -4.54
C SER A 84 18.24 -14.33 -3.50
N LEU A 85 17.38 -15.29 -3.18
CA LEU A 85 17.72 -16.39 -2.30
C LEU A 85 18.37 -17.56 -3.07
N PRO A 86 19.31 -18.30 -2.42
CA PRO A 86 19.82 -18.08 -1.06
C PRO A 86 20.74 -16.86 -0.97
N ALA A 87 20.63 -16.08 0.12
CA ALA A 87 21.44 -14.88 0.35
C ALA A 87 22.36 -15.06 1.56
N ASN A 88 23.60 -14.56 1.43
CA ASN A 88 24.55 -14.49 2.54
C ASN A 88 24.51 -13.08 3.14
N ALA A 89 24.33 -12.98 4.46
CA ALA A 89 24.17 -11.70 5.14
C ALA A 89 25.41 -10.78 5.02
N ASP A 90 26.62 -11.36 5.04
CA ASP A 90 27.85 -10.57 4.90
C ASP A 90 27.99 -9.97 3.50
N ILE A 91 27.60 -10.74 2.46
CA ILE A 91 27.55 -10.25 1.08
C ILE A 91 26.51 -9.14 0.94
N VAL A 92 25.31 -9.33 1.53
CA VAL A 92 24.26 -8.33 1.54
C VAL A 92 24.76 -7.03 2.18
N ILE A 93 25.39 -7.09 3.35
CA ILE A 93 25.93 -5.92 4.07
C ILE A 93 27.04 -5.24 3.25
N ALA A 94 27.93 -6.02 2.64
CA ALA A 94 28.99 -5.46 1.78
C ALA A 94 28.39 -4.72 0.57
N GLU A 95 27.36 -5.28 -0.05
CA GLU A 95 26.65 -4.66 -1.18
C GLU A 95 25.94 -3.35 -0.76
N LEU A 96 25.28 -3.33 0.41
CA LEU A 96 24.65 -2.11 0.92
C LEU A 96 25.67 -1.00 1.17
N LYS A 97 26.85 -1.33 1.69
CA LYS A 97 27.95 -0.39 1.88
C LYS A 97 28.51 0.12 0.55
N SER A 98 28.67 -0.76 -0.45
CA SER A 98 29.18 -0.37 -1.78
C SER A 98 28.25 0.60 -2.49
N GLN A 99 26.95 0.50 -2.26
CA GLN A 99 25.93 1.41 -2.78
C GLN A 99 25.68 2.64 -1.90
N ASP A 100 26.48 2.85 -0.85
CA ASP A 100 26.32 3.95 0.12
C ASP A 100 24.91 4.04 0.72
N LEU A 101 24.29 2.89 1.02
CA LEU A 101 23.00 2.82 1.71
C LEU A 101 23.22 2.90 3.22
N GLN A 102 22.73 4.01 3.82
CA GLN A 102 22.95 4.34 5.23
C GLN A 102 21.75 3.93 6.10
N PHE A 103 22.02 3.44 7.31
CA PHE A 103 20.96 3.13 8.28
C PHE A 103 20.24 4.40 8.80
N PRO A 104 18.94 4.30 9.11
CA PRO A 104 18.08 3.12 9.03
C PRO A 104 17.67 2.79 7.58
N LEU A 105 17.45 1.52 7.29
CA LEU A 105 17.00 1.01 6.01
C LEU A 105 15.64 0.30 6.15
N ILE A 106 15.01 -0.05 5.03
CA ILE A 106 13.76 -0.82 5.01
C ILE A 106 13.97 -2.11 4.22
N GLY A 107 13.83 -3.26 4.88
CA GLY A 107 13.75 -4.57 4.23
C GLY A 107 12.32 -4.89 3.80
N LYS A 108 12.14 -5.37 2.56
CA LYS A 108 10.83 -5.73 2.00
C LYS A 108 10.96 -6.99 1.14
N PRO A 109 9.99 -7.95 1.17
CA PRO A 109 9.93 -9.03 0.18
C PRO A 109 9.69 -8.46 -1.22
N ASP A 110 10.26 -9.08 -2.24
CA ASP A 110 10.07 -8.66 -3.63
C ASP A 110 8.60 -8.77 -4.05
N ILE A 111 7.94 -9.88 -3.76
CA ILE A 111 6.52 -10.08 -4.01
C ILE A 111 5.76 -10.05 -2.69
N GLY A 112 4.63 -9.37 -2.68
CA GLY A 112 3.74 -9.29 -1.52
C GLY A 112 3.21 -7.89 -1.28
N GLY A 113 2.19 -7.79 -0.44
CA GLY A 113 1.49 -6.55 -0.14
C GLY A 113 1.08 -6.43 1.32
N ARG A 114 0.38 -5.34 1.63
CA ARG A 114 -0.17 -5.06 2.97
C ARG A 114 0.89 -4.99 4.07
N GLY A 115 2.14 -4.63 3.72
CA GLY A 115 3.25 -4.47 4.66
C GLY A 115 3.75 -5.77 5.31
N ARG A 116 3.38 -6.95 4.80
CA ARG A 116 3.89 -8.23 5.30
C ARG A 116 5.38 -8.35 4.98
N GLY A 117 6.17 -8.76 5.96
CA GLY A 117 7.61 -8.90 5.84
C GLY A 117 8.38 -7.57 5.71
N VAL A 118 7.71 -6.42 5.82
CA VAL A 118 8.36 -5.11 5.83
C VAL A 118 8.91 -4.83 7.22
N LYS A 119 10.23 -4.58 7.32
CA LYS A 119 10.92 -4.30 8.58
C LYS A 119 11.84 -3.08 8.43
N ALA A 120 11.88 -2.23 9.47
CA ALA A 120 12.92 -1.23 9.62
C ALA A 120 14.20 -1.93 10.12
N LEU A 121 15.31 -1.65 9.47
CA LEU A 121 16.64 -2.19 9.78
C LEU A 121 17.48 -1.03 10.30
N LYS A 122 17.86 -1.10 11.56
CA LYS A 122 18.56 0.00 12.26
C LYS A 122 20.06 -0.12 12.16
N ASP A 123 20.54 -1.36 11.99
CA ASP A 123 21.95 -1.71 11.97
C ASP A 123 22.17 -3.03 11.19
N GLU A 124 23.43 -3.48 11.14
CA GLU A 124 23.81 -4.72 10.46
C GLU A 124 23.22 -5.97 11.10
N GLU A 125 22.97 -5.97 12.42
CA GLU A 125 22.37 -7.14 13.08
C GLU A 125 20.92 -7.32 12.65
N ASP A 126 20.18 -6.22 12.50
CA ASP A 126 18.84 -6.25 11.91
C ASP A 126 18.86 -6.80 10.48
N VAL A 127 19.87 -6.46 9.67
CA VAL A 127 20.06 -7.02 8.32
C VAL A 127 20.32 -8.52 8.40
N ARG A 128 21.22 -8.97 9.28
CA ARG A 128 21.50 -10.41 9.48
C ARG A 128 20.26 -11.19 9.88
N ALA A 129 19.50 -10.63 10.81
CA ALA A 129 18.24 -11.22 11.25
C ALA A 129 17.20 -11.26 10.12
N TYR A 130 17.12 -10.20 9.30
CA TYR A 130 16.21 -10.14 8.16
C TYR A 130 16.56 -11.19 7.10
N VAL A 131 17.82 -11.27 6.70
CA VAL A 131 18.31 -12.25 5.70
C VAL A 131 18.07 -13.70 6.17
N ARG A 132 18.34 -14.00 7.45
CA ARG A 132 18.13 -15.34 8.05
C ARG A 132 16.68 -15.79 7.98
N ASN A 133 15.73 -14.84 8.09
CA ASN A 133 14.29 -15.12 8.10
C ASN A 133 13.62 -14.88 6.73
N ALA A 134 14.37 -14.57 5.68
CA ALA A 134 13.83 -14.35 4.36
C ALA A 134 13.45 -15.69 3.68
N PHE A 135 12.22 -15.79 3.17
CA PHE A 135 11.71 -16.97 2.43
C PHE A 135 11.39 -16.64 0.96
N LEU A 136 11.56 -15.41 0.58
CA LEU A 136 11.35 -14.87 -0.77
C LEU A 136 12.54 -13.97 -1.10
N ASP A 137 12.80 -13.76 -2.37
CA ASP A 137 13.67 -12.69 -2.82
C ASP A 137 13.21 -11.38 -2.18
N PHE A 138 14.13 -10.51 -1.89
CA PHE A 138 13.86 -9.30 -1.13
C PHE A 138 14.69 -8.12 -1.63
N HIS A 139 14.31 -6.95 -1.17
CA HIS A 139 15.12 -5.76 -1.36
C HIS A 139 15.29 -4.99 -0.07
N ILE A 140 16.39 -4.28 0.01
CA ILE A 140 16.70 -3.35 1.08
C ILE A 140 16.78 -1.95 0.48
N GLN A 141 15.99 -1.05 1.01
CA GLN A 141 15.73 0.26 0.47
C GLN A 141 16.08 1.34 1.48
N GLU A 142 16.54 2.46 0.99
CA GLU A 142 16.76 3.70 1.77
C GLU A 142 15.48 4.09 2.52
N PHE A 143 15.64 4.49 3.78
CA PHE A 143 14.54 5.04 4.57
C PHE A 143 14.24 6.47 4.14
N VAL A 144 13.10 6.70 3.54
CA VAL A 144 12.65 8.05 3.17
C VAL A 144 12.18 8.78 4.44
N ALA A 145 12.93 9.79 4.85
CA ALA A 145 12.69 10.53 6.09
C ALA A 145 11.51 11.52 6.05
N PHE A 146 10.86 11.71 4.91
CA PHE A 146 9.70 12.58 4.79
C PHE A 146 8.57 12.12 5.70
N LYS A 147 7.96 13.07 6.42
CA LYS A 147 6.98 12.79 7.49
C LYS A 147 5.60 12.40 6.96
N ASN A 148 5.26 12.86 5.76
CA ASN A 148 3.93 12.69 5.19
C ASN A 148 3.92 11.52 4.19
N GLU A 149 2.81 10.81 4.13
CA GLU A 149 2.58 9.73 3.16
C GLU A 149 1.19 9.88 2.55
N VAL A 150 1.14 9.80 1.22
CA VAL A 150 -0.09 9.90 0.43
C VAL A 150 -0.16 8.78 -0.59
N GLY A 151 -1.36 8.24 -0.82
CA GLY A 151 -1.65 7.39 -1.97
C GLY A 151 -2.45 8.21 -2.98
N ILE A 152 -1.98 8.27 -4.21
CA ILE A 152 -2.64 9.00 -5.30
C ILE A 152 -3.06 8.01 -6.36
N PHE A 153 -4.35 7.92 -6.64
CA PHE A 153 -4.89 7.06 -7.69
C PHE A 153 -4.95 7.84 -8.99
N TYR A 154 -4.27 7.32 -10.00
CA TYR A 154 -4.11 7.93 -11.31
C TYR A 154 -4.61 7.01 -12.43
N TYR A 155 -5.13 7.62 -13.49
CA TYR A 155 -5.36 6.93 -14.75
C TYR A 155 -5.08 7.83 -15.95
N ARG A 156 -4.73 7.21 -17.09
CA ARG A 156 -4.61 7.86 -18.40
C ARG A 156 -5.06 6.88 -19.48
N PHE A 157 -5.88 7.33 -20.39
CA PHE A 157 -6.20 6.50 -21.56
C PHE A 157 -5.00 6.43 -22.51
N PRO A 158 -4.67 5.24 -23.04
CA PRO A 158 -3.65 5.12 -24.08
C PRO A 158 -3.95 6.03 -25.25
N GLY A 159 -2.94 6.78 -25.70
CA GLY A 159 -3.09 7.80 -26.76
C GLY A 159 -3.53 9.18 -26.26
N GLN A 160 -4.01 9.33 -25.05
CA GLN A 160 -4.28 10.67 -24.48
C GLN A 160 -3.01 11.32 -23.94
N GLN A 161 -2.94 12.65 -24.14
CA GLN A 161 -1.78 13.46 -23.71
C GLN A 161 -1.76 13.70 -22.21
N LYS A 162 -2.89 13.73 -21.53
CA LYS A 162 -3.00 14.04 -20.10
C LYS A 162 -3.86 12.98 -19.41
N GLY A 163 -3.40 12.56 -18.23
CA GLY A 163 -4.14 11.69 -17.31
C GLY A 163 -4.91 12.49 -16.27
N SER A 164 -5.49 11.77 -15.31
CA SER A 164 -6.29 12.38 -14.24
C SER A 164 -6.10 11.63 -12.93
N ILE A 165 -6.21 12.36 -11.82
CA ILE A 165 -6.28 11.80 -10.48
C ILE A 165 -7.75 11.51 -10.16
N THR A 166 -8.04 10.34 -9.60
CA THR A 166 -9.39 9.93 -9.22
C THR A 166 -9.64 9.94 -7.73
N GLY A 167 -8.59 9.94 -6.94
CA GLY A 167 -8.70 9.97 -5.48
C GLY A 167 -7.34 10.11 -4.82
N ILE A 168 -7.33 10.74 -3.66
CA ILE A 168 -6.16 10.95 -2.83
C ILE A 168 -6.46 10.42 -1.44
N VAL A 169 -5.55 9.61 -0.88
CA VAL A 169 -5.63 9.17 0.51
C VAL A 169 -4.42 9.65 1.29
N LYS A 170 -4.62 10.46 2.31
CA LYS A 170 -3.60 10.75 3.33
C LYS A 170 -3.57 9.64 4.36
N LYS A 171 -2.37 9.20 4.74
CA LYS A 171 -2.19 8.10 5.68
C LYS A 171 -1.69 8.65 7.02
N GLU A 172 -2.55 8.62 8.02
CA GLU A 172 -2.16 8.92 9.41
C GLU A 172 -1.68 7.65 10.10
N PHE A 173 -0.44 7.67 10.59
CA PHE A 173 0.15 6.53 11.29
C PHE A 173 -0.50 6.33 12.65
N LEU A 174 -0.61 5.08 13.09
CA LEU A 174 -1.09 4.76 14.42
C LEU A 174 -0.16 5.40 15.46
N SER A 175 -0.70 6.30 16.23
CA SER A 175 0.02 7.10 17.22
C SER A 175 -0.82 7.30 18.48
N VAL A 176 -0.15 7.66 19.56
CA VAL A 176 -0.80 8.08 20.80
C VAL A 176 -0.27 9.45 21.20
N THR A 177 -1.17 10.33 21.66
CA THR A 177 -0.80 11.63 22.20
C THR A 177 -1.00 11.64 23.71
N GLY A 178 0.06 11.93 24.44
CA GLY A 178 0.06 12.01 25.91
C GLY A 178 -0.85 13.13 26.43
N ASN A 179 -1.39 12.92 27.62
CA ASN A 179 -2.12 13.94 28.36
C ASN A 179 -1.53 14.19 29.77
N GLY A 180 -0.35 13.67 30.04
CA GLY A 180 0.34 13.83 31.33
C GLY A 180 -0.29 13.07 32.51
N ARG A 181 -1.30 12.22 32.26
CA ARG A 181 -2.05 11.55 33.36
C ARG A 181 -2.31 10.07 33.08
N ASN A 182 -2.76 9.75 31.88
CA ASN A 182 -3.10 8.39 31.50
C ASN A 182 -1.92 7.70 30.84
N THR A 183 -1.83 6.37 31.04
CA THR A 183 -0.86 5.54 30.32
C THR A 183 -1.17 5.50 28.84
N MET A 184 -0.18 5.17 28.00
CA MET A 184 -0.41 4.95 26.59
C MET A 184 -1.49 3.89 26.35
N ARG A 185 -1.48 2.80 27.12
CA ARG A 185 -2.51 1.73 27.10
C ARG A 185 -3.91 2.30 27.30
N GLU A 186 -4.11 3.09 28.34
CA GLU A 186 -5.41 3.69 28.67
C GLU A 186 -5.91 4.63 27.56
N LEU A 187 -5.00 5.40 26.95
CA LEU A 187 -5.34 6.29 25.84
C LEU A 187 -5.72 5.50 24.58
N LEU A 188 -4.94 4.47 24.23
CA LEU A 188 -5.19 3.60 23.08
C LEU A 188 -6.51 2.83 23.21
N MET A 189 -6.88 2.41 24.41
CA MET A 189 -8.16 1.73 24.66
C MET A 189 -9.40 2.62 24.49
N ARG A 190 -9.23 3.92 24.28
CA ARG A 190 -10.33 4.85 23.94
C ARG A 190 -10.56 4.92 22.42
N GLU A 191 -9.58 4.49 21.61
CA GLU A 191 -9.59 4.60 20.17
C GLU A 191 -9.92 3.22 19.53
N LYS A 192 -11.06 3.13 18.85
CA LYS A 192 -11.54 1.86 18.23
C LYS A 192 -10.47 1.18 17.37
N ARG A 193 -9.75 1.97 16.58
CA ARG A 193 -8.69 1.48 15.68
C ARG A 193 -7.51 0.90 16.48
N ALA A 194 -7.10 1.55 17.56
CA ALA A 194 -6.03 1.08 18.42
C ALA A 194 -6.42 -0.20 19.17
N ILE A 195 -7.69 -0.31 19.62
CA ILE A 195 -8.23 -1.53 20.26
C ILE A 195 -8.01 -2.75 19.36
N LEU A 196 -8.25 -2.62 18.05
CA LEU A 196 -8.06 -3.72 17.09
C LEU A 196 -6.59 -4.13 16.92
N GLN A 197 -5.64 -3.28 17.31
CA GLN A 197 -4.19 -3.50 17.22
C GLN A 197 -3.54 -3.85 18.57
N MET A 198 -4.31 -3.85 19.67
CA MET A 198 -3.73 -3.99 21.03
C MET A 198 -2.85 -5.23 21.18
N GLN A 199 -3.27 -6.38 20.65
CA GLN A 199 -2.46 -7.61 20.72
C GLN A 199 -1.10 -7.46 20.04
N SER A 200 -1.03 -6.79 18.91
CA SER A 200 0.22 -6.51 18.19
C SER A 200 1.07 -5.47 18.92
N LEU A 201 0.43 -4.42 19.47
CA LEU A 201 1.10 -3.39 20.25
C LEU A 201 1.68 -3.94 21.55
N GLU A 202 0.98 -4.86 22.21
CA GLU A 202 1.49 -5.54 23.40
C GLU A 202 2.72 -6.38 23.12
N ARG A 203 2.74 -7.10 21.99
CA ARG A 203 3.94 -7.85 21.55
C ARG A 203 5.14 -6.93 21.26
N MET A 204 4.91 -5.75 20.64
CA MET A 204 5.96 -4.83 20.24
C MET A 204 6.51 -3.99 21.40
N TYR A 205 5.65 -3.54 22.30
CA TYR A 205 5.98 -2.54 23.31
C TYR A 205 5.92 -3.05 24.75
N GLY A 206 5.18 -4.13 25.03
CA GLY A 206 5.08 -4.72 26.36
C GLY A 206 4.75 -3.69 27.45
N ALA A 207 5.55 -3.67 28.52
CA ALA A 207 5.40 -2.76 29.64
C ALA A 207 5.56 -1.26 29.27
N GLN A 208 6.16 -0.94 28.13
CA GLN A 208 6.27 0.48 27.72
C GLN A 208 4.90 1.12 27.49
N LEU A 209 3.85 0.32 27.19
CA LEU A 209 2.49 0.83 27.04
C LEU A 209 1.93 1.38 28.36
N ASP A 210 2.49 1.00 29.49
CA ASP A 210 2.04 1.43 30.81
C ASP A 210 2.73 2.73 31.29
N SER A 211 3.62 3.31 30.46
CA SER A 211 4.21 4.61 30.72
C SER A 211 3.25 5.75 30.37
N VAL A 212 3.41 6.88 31.08
CA VAL A 212 2.66 8.12 30.84
C VAL A 212 3.51 9.05 30.01
N LEU A 213 2.98 9.50 28.87
CA LEU A 213 3.61 10.52 28.04
C LEU A 213 3.23 11.92 28.55
N GLU A 214 4.16 12.86 28.41
CA GLU A 214 3.90 14.27 28.69
C GLU A 214 2.71 14.80 27.88
N GLY A 215 2.02 15.81 28.43
CA GLY A 215 0.87 16.42 27.76
C GLY A 215 1.26 17.00 26.40
N GLY A 216 0.57 16.58 25.35
CA GLY A 216 0.84 16.98 23.97
C GLY A 216 1.96 16.19 23.26
N ALA A 217 2.75 15.40 23.97
CA ALA A 217 3.78 14.56 23.35
C ALA A 217 3.15 13.47 22.49
N LYS A 218 3.46 13.45 21.20
CA LYS A 218 2.97 12.46 20.23
C LYS A 218 4.01 11.37 19.98
N ARG A 219 3.62 10.11 20.20
CA ARG A 219 4.46 8.94 19.86
C ARG A 219 3.81 8.14 18.73
N ILE A 220 4.53 8.00 17.62
CA ILE A 220 4.13 7.09 16.51
C ILE A 220 4.45 5.66 16.96
N LEU A 221 3.45 4.78 16.91
CA LEU A 221 3.59 3.37 17.32
C LEU A 221 3.83 2.46 16.12
N VAL A 222 3.21 2.75 14.97
CA VAL A 222 3.38 2.00 13.74
C VAL A 222 3.70 2.98 12.61
N PRO A 223 4.98 3.09 12.18
CA PRO A 223 5.41 4.09 11.19
C PRO A 223 5.15 3.68 9.73
N TYR A 224 4.15 2.84 9.51
CA TYR A 224 3.77 2.34 8.19
C TYR A 224 2.34 2.74 7.84
N GLY A 225 2.14 3.28 6.64
CA GLY A 225 0.83 3.68 6.11
C GLY A 225 -0.05 2.49 5.71
N ASN A 226 -0.24 1.52 6.60
CA ASN A 226 -1.03 0.33 6.34
C ASN A 226 -2.30 0.29 7.20
N HIS A 227 -3.48 0.26 6.54
CA HIS A 227 -4.79 0.21 7.20
C HIS A 227 -4.93 -1.01 8.13
N ALA A 228 -4.48 -2.19 7.70
CA ALA A 228 -4.56 -3.40 8.51
C ALA A 228 -3.64 -3.37 9.76
N ARG A 229 -2.64 -2.48 9.78
CA ARG A 229 -1.75 -2.22 10.92
C ARG A 229 -2.15 -0.99 11.74
N GLY A 230 -3.35 -0.46 11.52
CA GLY A 230 -3.91 0.61 12.31
C GLY A 230 -3.70 2.03 11.74
N ALA A 231 -3.08 2.20 10.58
CA ALA A 231 -3.05 3.50 9.93
C ALA A 231 -4.47 3.93 9.55
N LYS A 232 -4.81 5.21 9.76
CA LYS A 232 -6.09 5.79 9.36
C LYS A 232 -5.95 6.35 7.95
N PHE A 233 -6.89 6.02 7.10
CA PHE A 233 -6.97 6.53 5.75
C PHE A 233 -7.96 7.67 5.71
N LEU A 234 -7.51 8.84 5.24
CA LEU A 234 -8.33 10.04 5.13
C LEU A 234 -8.41 10.44 3.65
N ASP A 235 -9.62 10.56 3.17
CA ASP A 235 -9.88 11.09 1.84
C ASP A 235 -9.50 12.57 1.78
N ALA A 236 -8.58 12.88 0.88
CA ALA A 236 -8.08 14.21 0.58
C ALA A 236 -8.29 14.55 -0.91
N SER A 237 -9.31 13.95 -1.53
CA SER A 237 -9.60 14.17 -2.95
C SER A 237 -10.08 15.59 -3.26
N ASP A 238 -10.47 16.35 -2.24
CA ASP A 238 -10.73 17.79 -2.32
C ASP A 238 -9.47 18.62 -2.63
N LEU A 239 -8.29 18.06 -2.45
CA LEU A 239 -7.01 18.70 -2.78
C LEU A 239 -6.56 18.47 -4.24
N ILE A 240 -7.36 17.78 -5.04
CA ILE A 240 -7.05 17.58 -6.45
C ILE A 240 -7.22 18.91 -7.17
N ASP A 241 -6.13 19.41 -7.73
CA ASP A 241 -6.10 20.58 -8.59
C ASP A 241 -5.29 20.33 -9.86
N GLU A 242 -5.20 21.30 -10.71
CA GLU A 242 -4.52 21.18 -11.99
C GLU A 242 -3.00 21.02 -11.81
N GLU A 243 -2.38 21.80 -10.92
CA GLU A 243 -0.95 21.75 -10.66
C GLU A 243 -0.48 20.38 -10.16
N LEU A 244 -1.20 19.82 -9.18
CA LEU A 244 -0.92 18.47 -8.69
C LEU A 244 -1.15 17.42 -9.79
N THR A 245 -2.25 17.57 -10.56
CA THR A 245 -2.58 16.64 -11.64
C THR A 245 -1.49 16.63 -12.70
N ASP A 246 -0.96 17.79 -13.08
CA ASP A 246 0.12 17.91 -14.06
C ASP A 246 1.42 17.29 -13.54
N THR A 247 1.77 17.54 -12.29
CA THR A 247 2.95 16.94 -11.66
C THR A 247 2.86 15.41 -11.62
N ILE A 248 1.74 14.87 -11.16
CA ILE A 248 1.54 13.41 -11.08
C ILE A 248 1.45 12.77 -12.48
N ASP A 249 0.84 13.46 -13.44
CA ASP A 249 0.80 13.00 -14.84
C ASP A 249 2.22 12.92 -15.43
N GLN A 250 3.08 13.91 -15.17
CA GLN A 250 4.49 13.90 -15.58
C GLN A 250 5.24 12.74 -14.93
N VAL A 251 5.05 12.48 -13.63
CA VAL A 251 5.64 11.35 -12.93
C VAL A 251 5.18 10.03 -13.54
N CYS A 252 3.86 9.85 -13.73
CA CYS A 252 3.30 8.61 -14.27
C CYS A 252 3.71 8.34 -15.73
N LYS A 253 3.93 9.38 -16.53
CA LYS A 253 4.41 9.25 -17.91
C LYS A 253 5.86 8.76 -18.01
N GLN A 254 6.66 9.00 -16.99
CA GLN A 254 8.02 8.47 -16.91
C GLN A 254 8.04 6.97 -16.54
N VAL A 255 6.95 6.44 -15.98
CA VAL A 255 6.81 5.00 -15.73
C VAL A 255 6.30 4.34 -17.02
N LYS A 256 7.11 3.45 -17.58
CA LYS A 256 6.84 2.83 -18.87
C LYS A 256 5.46 2.14 -18.89
N ASP A 257 4.62 2.51 -19.86
CA ASP A 257 3.29 1.92 -20.11
C ASP A 257 2.38 1.83 -18.86
N PHE A 258 2.51 2.81 -17.96
CA PHE A 258 1.64 2.92 -16.79
C PHE A 258 0.43 3.79 -17.11
N TYR A 259 -0.74 3.18 -17.04
CA TYR A 259 -2.00 3.84 -17.41
C TYR A 259 -3.06 3.81 -16.31
N PHE A 260 -2.90 2.97 -15.30
CA PHE A 260 -3.91 2.80 -14.25
C PHE A 260 -3.27 2.26 -12.97
N GLY A 261 -3.49 2.95 -11.86
CA GLY A 261 -3.03 2.46 -10.57
C GLY A 261 -2.87 3.52 -9.52
N ARG A 262 -2.23 3.15 -8.42
CA ARG A 262 -1.98 4.03 -7.28
C ARG A 262 -0.49 4.14 -7.02
N LEU A 263 -0.03 5.38 -6.86
CA LEU A 263 1.30 5.68 -6.36
C LEU A 263 1.21 5.94 -4.86
N ASP A 264 2.06 5.27 -4.09
CA ASP A 264 2.28 5.59 -2.69
C ASP A 264 3.55 6.46 -2.60
N ILE A 265 3.39 7.68 -2.08
CA ILE A 265 4.41 8.74 -2.15
C ILE A 265 4.70 9.24 -0.73
N ARG A 266 5.98 9.31 -0.37
CA ARG A 266 6.48 10.08 0.76
C ARG A 266 6.84 11.49 0.32
N TYR A 267 6.47 12.52 1.09
CA TYR A 267 6.73 13.91 0.71
C TYR A 267 6.97 14.80 1.95
N ASN A 268 7.65 15.91 1.73
CA ASN A 268 7.95 16.87 2.77
C ASN A 268 6.76 17.81 3.03
N THR A 269 6.42 18.69 2.08
CA THR A 269 5.24 19.55 2.14
C THR A 269 4.33 19.34 0.93
N TRP A 270 3.06 19.70 1.07
CA TRP A 270 2.10 19.56 -0.03
C TRP A 270 2.44 20.44 -1.23
N GLU A 271 2.91 21.65 -0.94
CA GLU A 271 3.34 22.62 -1.94
C GLU A 271 4.55 22.12 -2.73
N GLU A 272 5.51 21.52 -2.06
CA GLU A 272 6.68 20.91 -2.72
C GLU A 272 6.28 19.72 -3.61
N LEU A 273 5.36 18.87 -3.13
CA LEU A 273 4.84 17.76 -3.92
C LEU A 273 4.15 18.26 -5.21
N LYS A 274 3.32 19.30 -5.12
CA LYS A 274 2.66 19.93 -6.28
C LYS A 274 3.68 20.47 -7.29
N GLN A 275 4.81 20.97 -6.79
CA GLN A 275 5.91 21.49 -7.62
C GLN A 275 6.88 20.41 -8.11
N GLY A 276 6.60 19.13 -7.85
CA GLY A 276 7.45 18.02 -8.25
C GLY A 276 8.77 17.95 -7.49
N ARG A 277 8.84 18.44 -6.24
CA ARG A 277 10.05 18.50 -5.42
C ARG A 277 9.85 17.81 -4.06
N ASN A 278 10.95 17.36 -3.47
CA ASN A 278 11.01 16.80 -2.12
C ASN A 278 9.94 15.73 -1.86
N PHE A 279 9.86 14.78 -2.77
CA PHE A 279 9.01 13.60 -2.67
C PHE A 279 9.75 12.36 -3.19
N SER A 280 9.23 11.19 -2.84
CA SER A 280 9.72 9.91 -3.34
C SER A 280 8.58 8.91 -3.51
N VAL A 281 8.53 8.24 -4.64
CA VAL A 281 7.57 7.17 -4.93
C VAL A 281 8.07 5.89 -4.27
N ILE A 282 7.41 5.49 -3.19
CA ILE A 282 7.82 4.31 -2.41
C ILE A 282 7.19 3.01 -2.89
N GLU A 283 6.10 3.11 -3.66
CA GLU A 283 5.41 1.96 -4.26
C GLU A 283 4.53 2.40 -5.43
N VAL A 284 4.51 1.61 -6.50
CA VAL A 284 3.56 1.72 -7.61
C VAL A 284 2.72 0.45 -7.65
N ASN A 285 1.41 0.62 -7.58
CA ASN A 285 0.43 -0.47 -7.56
C ASN A 285 -0.43 -0.38 -8.83
N GLY A 286 -0.49 -1.46 -9.63
CA GLY A 286 -1.23 -1.49 -10.90
C GLY A 286 -2.71 -1.85 -10.77
N ALA A 287 -3.19 -2.72 -11.63
CA ALA A 287 -4.61 -3.09 -11.79
C ALA A 287 -5.28 -3.65 -10.53
N GLY A 288 -4.50 -4.27 -9.62
CA GLY A 288 -5.00 -4.80 -8.36
C GLY A 288 -5.15 -3.76 -7.25
N SER A 289 -4.78 -2.51 -7.50
CA SER A 289 -4.86 -1.45 -6.49
C SER A 289 -6.32 -1.03 -6.22
N GLU A 290 -6.61 -0.81 -4.94
CA GLU A 290 -7.89 -0.27 -4.50
C GLU A 290 -7.85 1.27 -4.43
N PRO A 291 -8.97 1.96 -4.68
CA PRO A 291 -9.11 3.39 -4.42
C PRO A 291 -9.22 3.65 -2.91
N THR A 292 -8.10 3.58 -2.19
CA THR A 292 -8.07 3.48 -0.72
C THR A 292 -8.62 4.69 0.03
N HIS A 293 -8.91 5.83 -0.64
CA HIS A 293 -9.66 6.94 -0.05
C HIS A 293 -11.08 6.55 0.39
N ILE A 294 -11.63 5.46 -0.16
CA ILE A 294 -12.94 4.93 0.26
C ILE A 294 -12.97 4.55 1.75
N TYR A 295 -11.83 4.16 2.33
CA TYR A 295 -11.72 3.72 3.72
C TYR A 295 -11.67 4.87 4.73
N ASP A 296 -11.91 6.13 4.30
CA ASP A 296 -12.14 7.22 5.24
C ASP A 296 -13.41 6.92 6.07
N PRO A 297 -13.32 6.99 7.42
CA PRO A 297 -14.47 6.75 8.29
C PRO A 297 -15.71 7.62 8.00
N LYS A 298 -15.55 8.75 7.30
CA LYS A 298 -16.66 9.62 6.88
C LYS A 298 -17.50 9.01 5.74
N HIS A 299 -16.97 8.03 5.01
CA HIS A 299 -17.63 7.46 3.84
C HIS A 299 -18.50 6.26 4.16
N SER A 300 -19.65 6.22 3.51
CA SER A 300 -20.56 5.08 3.57
C SER A 300 -20.08 3.93 2.67
N LEU A 301 -20.56 2.71 2.94
CA LEU A 301 -20.34 1.56 2.06
C LEU A 301 -20.84 1.80 0.63
N PHE A 302 -21.94 2.55 0.47
CA PHE A 302 -22.49 2.90 -0.86
C PHE A 302 -21.53 3.80 -1.64
N PHE A 303 -20.88 4.75 -0.97
CA PHE A 303 -19.82 5.56 -1.58
C PHE A 303 -18.68 4.66 -2.05
N ALA A 304 -18.23 3.75 -1.19
CA ALA A 304 -17.16 2.82 -1.53
C ALA A 304 -17.53 1.96 -2.75
N TRP A 305 -18.72 1.39 -2.80
CA TRP A 305 -19.18 0.61 -3.94
C TRP A 305 -19.22 1.42 -5.23
N LYS A 306 -19.70 2.67 -5.19
CA LYS A 306 -19.68 3.57 -6.35
C LYS A 306 -18.26 3.79 -6.86
N GLU A 307 -17.32 4.07 -5.97
CA GLU A 307 -15.92 4.31 -6.33
C GLU A 307 -15.24 3.03 -6.86
N ILE A 308 -15.46 1.88 -6.24
CA ILE A 308 -14.94 0.61 -6.74
C ILE A 308 -15.44 0.34 -8.17
N VAL A 309 -16.73 0.47 -8.41
CA VAL A 309 -17.33 0.27 -9.74
C VAL A 309 -16.76 1.27 -10.76
N ARG A 310 -16.63 2.54 -10.38
CA ARG A 310 -16.00 3.57 -11.24
C ARG A 310 -14.60 3.16 -11.67
N HIS A 311 -13.77 2.69 -10.73
CA HIS A 311 -12.40 2.28 -11.02
C HIS A 311 -12.36 0.97 -11.86
N TRP A 312 -13.25 0.03 -11.63
CA TRP A 312 -13.37 -1.17 -12.47
C TRP A 312 -13.75 -0.85 -13.92
N VAL A 313 -14.65 0.12 -14.11
CA VAL A 313 -15.04 0.58 -15.45
C VAL A 313 -13.86 1.26 -16.14
N LEU A 314 -13.11 2.13 -15.46
CA LEU A 314 -11.91 2.76 -16.00
C LEU A 314 -10.84 1.72 -16.37
N LEU A 315 -10.57 0.78 -15.46
CA LEU A 315 -9.66 -0.35 -15.69
C LEU A 315 -10.05 -1.12 -16.96
N TRP A 316 -11.33 -1.47 -17.10
CA TRP A 316 -11.85 -2.18 -18.26
C TRP A 316 -11.71 -1.37 -19.55
N GLN A 317 -12.02 -0.08 -19.52
CA GLN A 317 -11.91 0.80 -20.68
C GLN A 317 -10.46 0.90 -21.16
N ILE A 318 -9.53 1.17 -20.25
CA ILE A 318 -8.08 1.28 -20.54
C ILE A 318 -7.55 -0.04 -21.10
N SER A 319 -7.86 -1.16 -20.43
CA SER A 319 -7.46 -2.50 -20.89
C SER A 319 -7.95 -2.81 -22.29
N ARG A 320 -9.18 -2.40 -22.64
CA ARG A 320 -9.72 -2.58 -23.99
C ARG A 320 -9.01 -1.72 -25.03
N VAL A 321 -8.63 -0.50 -24.70
CA VAL A 321 -7.87 0.36 -25.63
C VAL A 321 -6.50 -0.26 -25.88
N ASN A 322 -5.77 -0.64 -24.83
CA ASN A 322 -4.47 -1.32 -24.97
C ASN A 322 -4.59 -2.63 -25.75
N HIS A 323 -5.64 -3.41 -25.50
CA HIS A 323 -5.86 -4.64 -26.24
C HIS A 323 -6.07 -4.41 -27.76
N LYS A 324 -6.79 -3.36 -28.12
CA LYS A 324 -6.93 -2.95 -29.54
C LYS A 324 -5.59 -2.47 -30.15
N MET A 325 -4.66 -1.99 -29.35
CA MET A 325 -3.31 -1.61 -29.76
C MET A 325 -2.34 -2.80 -29.85
N GLY A 326 -2.83 -4.04 -29.59
CA GLY A 326 -2.04 -5.27 -29.73
C GLY A 326 -1.55 -5.89 -28.43
N TYR A 327 -1.81 -5.29 -27.27
CA TYR A 327 -1.43 -5.89 -25.97
C TYR A 327 -2.40 -7.03 -25.60
N PRO A 328 -1.92 -8.25 -25.36
CA PRO A 328 -2.79 -9.39 -25.10
C PRO A 328 -3.41 -9.35 -23.72
N TYR A 329 -4.61 -9.91 -23.61
CA TYR A 329 -5.14 -10.36 -22.31
C TYR A 329 -4.45 -11.67 -21.92
N LEU A 330 -4.42 -12.01 -20.62
CA LEU A 330 -3.97 -13.32 -20.22
C LEU A 330 -4.93 -14.40 -20.72
N THR A 331 -4.37 -15.51 -21.17
CA THR A 331 -5.12 -16.73 -21.44
C THR A 331 -5.68 -17.31 -20.13
N PHE A 332 -6.67 -18.19 -20.23
CA PHE A 332 -7.23 -18.85 -19.04
C PHE A 332 -6.14 -19.61 -18.23
N LYS A 333 -5.24 -20.30 -18.92
CA LYS A 333 -4.12 -21.02 -18.28
C LYS A 333 -3.18 -20.09 -17.53
N GLU A 334 -2.83 -18.95 -18.09
CA GLU A 334 -1.97 -17.96 -17.47
C GLU A 334 -2.65 -17.30 -16.27
N GLY A 335 -3.93 -16.94 -16.37
CA GLY A 335 -4.69 -16.37 -15.26
C GLY A 335 -4.81 -17.33 -14.07
N ILE A 336 -5.08 -18.62 -14.32
CA ILE A 336 -5.11 -19.63 -13.25
C ILE A 336 -3.71 -19.80 -12.64
N ARG A 337 -2.66 -19.77 -13.46
CA ARG A 337 -1.27 -19.81 -12.96
C ARG A 337 -0.97 -18.63 -12.05
N MET A 338 -1.35 -17.41 -12.44
CA MET A 338 -1.20 -16.20 -11.62
C MET A 338 -1.82 -16.37 -10.22
N PHE A 339 -3.07 -16.86 -10.14
CA PHE A 339 -3.74 -17.09 -8.83
C PHE A 339 -3.04 -18.17 -8.00
N ARG A 340 -2.52 -19.22 -8.63
CA ARG A 340 -1.76 -20.26 -7.92
C ARG A 340 -0.45 -19.73 -7.36
N GLU A 341 0.30 -18.97 -8.17
CA GLU A 341 1.54 -18.31 -7.73
C GLU A 341 1.28 -17.38 -6.55
N ASP A 342 0.26 -16.52 -6.63
CA ASP A 342 -0.11 -15.60 -5.55
C ASP A 342 -0.48 -16.33 -4.26
N LYS A 343 -1.24 -17.42 -4.37
CA LYS A 343 -1.59 -18.26 -3.21
C LYS A 343 -0.34 -18.84 -2.53
N LEU A 344 0.62 -19.34 -3.30
CA LEU A 344 1.87 -19.89 -2.75
C LEU A 344 2.72 -18.81 -2.07
N VAL A 345 2.85 -17.64 -2.69
CA VAL A 345 3.54 -16.49 -2.09
C VAL A 345 2.85 -16.03 -0.80
N SER A 346 1.52 -15.92 -0.83
CA SER A 346 0.73 -15.54 0.36
C SER A 346 0.90 -16.52 1.52
N GLN A 347 1.01 -17.83 1.24
CA GLN A 347 1.28 -18.85 2.26
C GLN A 347 2.69 -18.70 2.86
N LYS A 348 3.72 -18.47 2.02
CA LYS A 348 5.09 -18.20 2.48
C LYS A 348 5.14 -16.93 3.36
N LEU A 349 4.50 -15.85 2.92
CA LEU A 349 4.45 -14.61 3.70
C LEU A 349 3.70 -14.76 5.03
N ALA A 350 2.69 -15.62 5.11
CA ALA A 350 1.98 -15.90 6.34
C ALA A 350 2.82 -16.71 7.36
N ALA A 351 3.82 -17.43 6.89
CA ALA A 351 4.75 -18.19 7.71
C ALA A 351 5.94 -17.35 8.22
N MET A 352 6.13 -16.14 7.72
CA MET A 352 7.19 -15.25 8.21
C MET A 352 6.89 -14.79 9.65
N PRO A 353 7.87 -14.82 10.55
CA PRO A 353 7.73 -14.23 11.89
C PRO A 353 7.51 -12.72 11.78
N GLU A 354 6.55 -12.21 12.56
CA GLU A 354 6.23 -10.76 12.65
C GLU A 354 7.38 -9.94 13.25
#